data_bafe498a3993447c3162b25cf97ef791
#
_entry.id   bafe498a3993447c3162b25cf97ef791
#
_cell.length_a   1.000
_cell.length_b   1.000
_cell.length_c   1.000
_cell.angle_alpha   90.00
_cell.angle_beta   90.00
_cell.angle_gamma   90.00
#
_symmetry.space_group_name_H-M   'P 1'
#
loop_
_entity.id
_entity.type
_entity.pdbx_description
1 polymer ?
#
loop_
_entity_poly.entity_id
_entity_poly.type
_entity_poly.pdbx_seq_one_letter_code
_entity_poly.pdbx_strand_id
1 'polypeptide(L)'
;MKKLIILSFLFLLPLVAQKKISYEFDYATFRYDASSKYVEVYYSIMQSSMLPQKRDSLYTVEALMNLTIVDSASGKVVQQKDWKVKNEVTDSLELGKNINLIGVVGFALPPSKYFLTISVADVNTPENKVSLKEKLNLLQITTEKFSLSDIQIASRIIQDSENKGSIFYKNTMEVIPAPNLLFGETQPVVYYYTELYNLQTAEGNIDLHAFVYNASGKAVFSKNKIFSNKTESRVEVNTINISKMPTGAYTLVLVATDSLATKKAFSSKKFFVYNPAIADTAFRQLGNSDFMASQFAILSTEECDQIFAKSKYLANRNQINQYAKITSIEGKREFLHKFWKEKDETPETPENETYMNYFSRVEKANEKYSAMKKEGWKTDRGRVYLLYGEPSEIERYPNQTDSKPYEIWQYHNLEGGVIFVFADLTGFSDYQLINSTMRGELRDDDWQRRVATN
;
A
#
# COMPACT_ATOMS: atom_id res chain seq x y z
N MET A 1 -15.51 76.11 30.00
CA MET A 1 -14.83 75.02 29.31
C MET A 1 -15.65 73.72 29.55
N LYS A 2 -16.52 73.34 28.60
CA LYS A 2 -17.31 72.10 28.70
C LYS A 2 -16.49 70.95 28.07
N LYS A 3 -16.15 69.94 28.89
CA LYS A 3 -15.47 68.73 28.42
C LYS A 3 -16.52 67.80 27.78
N LEU A 4 -16.38 67.58 26.49
CA LEU A 4 -17.20 66.59 25.69
C LEU A 4 -16.56 65.23 25.96
N ILE A 5 -17.29 64.32 26.61
CA ILE A 5 -16.92 62.92 26.76
C ILE A 5 -17.51 62.16 25.58
N ILE A 6 -16.64 61.74 24.62
CA ILE A 6 -17.03 60.85 23.52
C ILE A 6 -17.00 59.42 24.05
N LEU A 7 -18.21 58.85 24.26
CA LEU A 7 -18.36 57.44 24.62
C LEU A 7 -18.27 56.61 23.33
N SER A 8 -17.10 55.95 23.09
CA SER A 8 -16.89 55.03 21.98
C SER A 8 -17.60 53.71 22.31
N PHE A 9 -18.72 53.48 21.67
CA PHE A 9 -19.39 52.18 21.70
C PHE A 9 -18.61 51.19 20.82
N LEU A 10 -17.78 50.33 21.43
CA LEU A 10 -17.16 49.19 20.78
C LEU A 10 -18.26 48.14 20.54
N PHE A 11 -18.75 48.02 19.31
CA PHE A 11 -19.59 46.92 18.89
C PHE A 11 -18.73 45.65 18.88
N LEU A 12 -18.82 44.87 19.95
CA LEU A 12 -18.37 43.49 19.97
C LEU A 12 -19.32 42.67 19.08
N LEU A 13 -19.00 42.57 17.80
CA LEU A 13 -19.64 41.54 16.95
C LEU A 13 -19.26 40.18 17.54
N PRO A 14 -20.23 39.32 17.83
CA PRO A 14 -19.93 37.97 18.24
C PRO A 14 -19.16 37.30 17.09
N LEU A 15 -17.91 36.91 17.34
CA LEU A 15 -17.15 36.04 16.47
C LEU A 15 -17.86 34.70 16.53
N VAL A 16 -18.83 34.49 15.64
CA VAL A 16 -19.40 33.15 15.42
C VAL A 16 -18.26 32.35 14.84
N ALA A 17 -17.70 31.46 15.64
CA ALA A 17 -16.67 30.53 15.17
C ALA A 17 -17.27 29.75 13.99
N GLN A 18 -16.82 30.06 12.79
CA GLN A 18 -17.32 29.44 11.57
C GLN A 18 -17.00 27.95 11.65
N LYS A 19 -18.06 27.13 11.67
CA LYS A 19 -17.90 25.67 11.78
C LYS A 19 -17.24 25.16 10.50
N LYS A 20 -16.02 24.63 10.64
CA LYS A 20 -15.26 24.12 9.51
C LYS A 20 -15.96 22.90 8.90
N ILE A 21 -16.02 22.82 7.57
CA ILE A 21 -16.59 21.65 6.89
C ILE A 21 -15.86 20.39 7.33
N SER A 22 -16.64 19.41 7.80
CA SER A 22 -16.13 18.12 8.25
C SER A 22 -16.31 17.12 7.13
N TYR A 23 -15.19 16.64 6.61
CA TYR A 23 -15.21 15.62 5.58
C TYR A 23 -14.03 14.67 5.74
N GLU A 24 -14.24 13.45 5.28
CA GLU A 24 -13.30 12.35 5.33
C GLU A 24 -13.31 11.63 4.00
N PHE A 25 -12.18 11.02 3.66
CA PHE A 25 -12.11 10.16 2.50
C PHE A 25 -11.19 8.95 2.74
N ASP A 26 -11.43 7.92 1.96
CA ASP A 26 -10.63 6.72 1.87
C ASP A 26 -10.59 6.27 0.41
N TYR A 27 -9.69 5.38 0.05
CA TYR A 27 -9.63 4.79 -1.27
C TYR A 27 -9.24 3.31 -1.23
N ALA A 28 -9.58 2.59 -2.29
CA ALA A 28 -9.11 1.26 -2.56
C ALA A 28 -8.82 1.08 -4.05
N THR A 29 -7.88 0.19 -4.36
CA THR A 29 -7.48 -0.10 -5.74
C THR A 29 -7.83 -1.54 -6.11
N PHE A 30 -8.38 -1.70 -7.30
CA PHE A 30 -8.79 -2.99 -7.88
C PHE A 30 -8.13 -3.17 -9.24
N ARG A 31 -8.14 -4.40 -9.76
CA ARG A 31 -7.75 -4.64 -11.14
C ARG A 31 -8.86 -4.14 -12.07
N TYR A 32 -8.53 -3.34 -13.06
CA TYR A 32 -9.46 -2.94 -14.10
C TYR A 32 -9.30 -3.79 -15.35
N ASP A 33 -8.09 -3.80 -15.91
CA ASP A 33 -7.71 -4.61 -17.06
C ASP A 33 -6.21 -4.96 -17.00
N ALA A 34 -5.64 -5.44 -18.13
CA ALA A 34 -4.22 -5.81 -18.22
C ALA A 34 -3.27 -4.61 -18.10
N SER A 35 -3.75 -3.39 -18.29
CA SER A 35 -2.94 -2.16 -18.39
C SER A 35 -3.28 -1.09 -17.36
N SER A 36 -4.35 -1.27 -16.57
CA SER A 36 -4.86 -0.26 -15.66
C SER A 36 -5.38 -0.85 -14.35
N LYS A 37 -5.25 -0.07 -13.27
CA LYS A 37 -5.95 -0.29 -12.00
C LYS A 37 -7.19 0.61 -11.93
N TYR A 38 -8.24 0.13 -11.28
CA TYR A 38 -9.41 0.91 -10.93
C TYR A 38 -9.23 1.45 -9.52
N VAL A 39 -9.19 2.77 -9.39
CA VAL A 39 -9.10 3.47 -8.10
C VAL A 39 -10.47 3.96 -7.73
N GLU A 40 -11.04 3.44 -6.66
CA GLU A 40 -12.27 3.95 -6.05
C GLU A 40 -11.91 4.90 -4.91
N VAL A 41 -12.45 6.11 -4.94
CA VAL A 41 -12.32 7.11 -3.88
C VAL A 41 -13.68 7.25 -3.20
N TYR A 42 -13.71 6.97 -1.93
CA TYR A 42 -14.89 7.07 -1.07
C TYR A 42 -14.84 8.36 -0.27
N TYR A 43 -15.94 9.03 -0.12
CA TYR A 43 -16.00 10.26 0.67
C TYR A 43 -17.22 10.31 1.58
N SER A 44 -17.11 11.09 2.64
CA SER A 44 -18.15 11.34 3.62
C SER A 44 -18.10 12.81 4.04
N ILE A 45 -19.24 13.50 3.97
CA ILE A 45 -19.38 14.91 4.36
C ILE A 45 -20.45 14.98 5.45
N MET A 46 -20.09 15.52 6.63
CA MET A 46 -21.07 15.72 7.71
C MET A 46 -21.98 16.89 7.35
N GLN A 47 -23.27 16.62 7.11
CA GLN A 47 -24.22 17.66 6.67
C GLN A 47 -24.33 18.82 7.64
N SER A 48 -24.28 18.58 8.96
CA SER A 48 -24.35 19.61 9.99
C SER A 48 -23.12 20.53 10.06
N SER A 49 -22.10 20.29 9.25
CA SER A 49 -20.91 21.16 9.11
C SER A 49 -21.03 22.18 7.98
N MET A 50 -22.10 22.09 7.18
CA MET A 50 -22.41 23.02 6.08
C MET A 50 -23.49 24.01 6.49
N LEU A 51 -23.52 25.16 5.84
CA LEU A 51 -24.52 26.22 6.09
C LEU A 51 -25.83 25.89 5.34
N PRO A 52 -26.95 25.66 6.05
CA PRO A 52 -28.25 25.46 5.38
C PRO A 52 -28.71 26.74 4.68
N GLN A 53 -29.26 26.59 3.48
CA GLN A 53 -29.95 27.66 2.75
C GLN A 53 -31.41 27.28 2.53
N LYS A 54 -32.33 28.21 2.81
CA LYS A 54 -33.72 28.03 2.50
C LYS A 54 -33.99 28.46 1.06
N ARG A 55 -34.61 27.57 0.26
CA ARG A 55 -35.07 27.84 -1.10
C ARG A 55 -36.51 27.36 -1.18
N ASP A 56 -37.43 28.29 -1.36
CA ASP A 56 -38.86 28.01 -1.33
C ASP A 56 -39.29 27.31 -0.02
N SER A 57 -39.82 26.09 -0.12
CA SER A 57 -40.26 25.27 1.02
C SER A 57 -39.21 24.31 1.53
N LEU A 58 -38.01 24.28 0.92
CA LEU A 58 -36.92 23.33 1.25
C LEU A 58 -35.74 24.04 1.89
N TYR A 59 -35.06 23.31 2.79
CA TYR A 59 -33.78 23.67 3.32
C TYR A 59 -32.72 22.76 2.67
N THR A 60 -31.68 23.34 2.13
CA THR A 60 -30.63 22.64 1.37
C THR A 60 -29.25 22.90 1.98
N VAL A 61 -28.47 21.85 2.14
CA VAL A 61 -26.98 21.92 2.27
C VAL A 61 -26.35 21.37 0.99
N GLU A 62 -25.32 22.03 0.51
CA GLU A 62 -24.68 21.68 -0.76
C GLU A 62 -23.17 21.88 -0.67
N ALA A 63 -22.41 20.86 -1.02
CA ALA A 63 -20.94 20.90 -1.13
C ALA A 63 -20.52 20.78 -2.60
N LEU A 64 -19.52 21.55 -2.97
CA LEU A 64 -18.78 21.39 -4.22
C LEU A 64 -17.55 20.54 -3.95
N MET A 65 -17.45 19.40 -4.63
CA MET A 65 -16.33 18.49 -4.60
C MET A 65 -15.47 18.71 -5.84
N ASN A 66 -14.15 18.75 -5.64
CA ASN A 66 -13.15 18.73 -6.71
C ASN A 66 -12.15 17.61 -6.44
N LEU A 67 -11.87 16.77 -7.42
CA LEU A 67 -10.85 15.75 -7.39
C LEU A 67 -9.91 15.96 -8.56
N THR A 68 -8.60 15.96 -8.27
CA THR A 68 -7.55 16.08 -9.27
C THR A 68 -6.50 15.00 -9.03
N ILE A 69 -6.12 14.29 -10.09
CA ILE A 69 -5.06 13.29 -10.08
C ILE A 69 -3.94 13.77 -11.02
N VAL A 70 -2.75 13.89 -10.45
CA VAL A 70 -1.56 14.38 -11.14
C VAL A 70 -0.51 13.27 -11.18
N ASP A 71 0.02 12.97 -12.35
CA ASP A 71 1.17 12.07 -12.47
C ASP A 71 2.40 12.70 -11.82
N SER A 72 3.01 11.99 -10.87
CA SER A 72 4.07 12.55 -10.01
C SER A 72 5.37 12.81 -10.75
N ALA A 73 5.64 12.11 -11.86
CA ALA A 73 6.87 12.24 -12.63
C ALA A 73 6.79 13.39 -13.64
N SER A 74 5.66 13.50 -14.34
CA SER A 74 5.46 14.51 -15.39
C SER A 74 4.81 15.80 -14.89
N GLY A 75 4.17 15.79 -13.72
CA GLY A 75 3.36 16.90 -13.21
C GLY A 75 2.05 17.11 -14.01
N LYS A 76 1.71 16.22 -14.92
CA LYS A 76 0.53 16.33 -15.78
C LYS A 76 -0.73 15.91 -15.04
N VAL A 77 -1.79 16.70 -15.16
CA VAL A 77 -3.13 16.30 -14.70
C VAL A 77 -3.64 15.20 -15.62
N VAL A 78 -3.89 14.01 -15.05
CA VAL A 78 -4.41 12.84 -15.77
C VAL A 78 -5.89 12.65 -15.60
N GLN A 79 -6.45 13.12 -14.46
CA GLN A 79 -7.88 13.13 -14.20
C GLN A 79 -8.26 14.37 -13.40
N GLN A 80 -9.41 14.93 -13.74
CA GLN A 80 -10.05 15.99 -12.96
C GLN A 80 -11.56 15.83 -13.03
N LYS A 81 -12.23 15.97 -11.88
CA LYS A 81 -13.68 15.85 -11.78
C LYS A 81 -14.22 16.79 -10.73
N ASP A 82 -15.27 17.53 -11.10
CA ASP A 82 -16.08 18.36 -10.21
C ASP A 82 -17.48 17.80 -10.11
N TRP A 83 -18.04 17.79 -8.92
CA TRP A 83 -19.44 17.39 -8.71
C TRP A 83 -20.01 18.02 -7.44
N LYS A 84 -21.31 18.04 -7.33
CA LYS A 84 -22.04 18.56 -6.18
C LYS A 84 -22.62 17.42 -5.36
N VAL A 85 -22.57 17.58 -4.06
CA VAL A 85 -23.23 16.70 -3.08
C VAL A 85 -24.21 17.56 -2.31
N LYS A 86 -25.50 17.18 -2.34
CA LYS A 86 -26.54 17.94 -1.67
C LYS A 86 -27.48 17.05 -0.87
N ASN A 87 -28.10 17.64 0.16
CA ASN A 87 -29.25 17.08 0.84
C ASN A 87 -30.32 18.17 1.00
N GLU A 88 -31.59 17.81 0.74
CA GLU A 88 -32.74 18.70 0.77
C GLU A 88 -33.77 18.10 1.71
N VAL A 89 -34.30 18.94 2.62
CA VAL A 89 -35.29 18.53 3.62
C VAL A 89 -36.32 19.63 3.79
N THR A 90 -37.52 19.27 4.26
CA THR A 90 -38.59 20.22 4.56
C THR A 90 -38.45 20.87 5.95
N ASP A 91 -37.80 20.18 6.89
CA ASP A 91 -37.54 20.68 8.23
C ASP A 91 -36.03 20.93 8.41
N SER A 92 -35.64 22.16 8.73
CA SER A 92 -34.26 22.56 8.95
C SER A 92 -33.56 21.81 10.12
N LEU A 93 -34.34 21.32 11.10
CA LEU A 93 -33.81 20.53 12.21
C LEU A 93 -33.19 19.21 11.73
N GLU A 94 -33.67 18.66 10.61
CA GLU A 94 -33.10 17.45 10.01
C GLU A 94 -31.65 17.68 9.55
N LEU A 95 -31.32 18.89 9.07
CA LEU A 95 -29.93 19.22 8.64
C LEU A 95 -28.96 19.39 9.82
N GLY A 96 -29.46 19.65 11.02
CA GLY A 96 -28.67 19.69 12.24
C GLY A 96 -28.25 18.31 12.73
N LYS A 97 -28.86 17.24 12.23
CA LYS A 97 -28.48 15.87 12.60
C LYS A 97 -27.08 15.51 12.06
N ASN A 98 -26.39 14.67 12.81
CA ASN A 98 -25.06 14.15 12.41
C ASN A 98 -25.20 13.03 11.36
N ILE A 99 -25.73 13.40 10.19
CA ILE A 99 -25.86 12.50 9.03
C ILE A 99 -24.68 12.75 8.10
N ASN A 100 -24.08 11.70 7.62
CA ASN A 100 -23.00 11.75 6.65
C ASN A 100 -23.54 11.54 5.23
N LEU A 101 -23.22 12.45 4.33
CA LEU A 101 -23.46 12.31 2.90
C LEU A 101 -22.30 11.52 2.30
N ILE A 102 -22.56 10.26 1.96
CA ILE A 102 -21.53 9.32 1.52
C ILE A 102 -21.61 9.13 0.01
N GLY A 103 -20.46 9.04 -0.66
CA GLY A 103 -20.42 8.72 -2.07
C GLY A 103 -19.12 8.03 -2.48
N VAL A 104 -19.08 7.65 -3.75
CA VAL A 104 -17.93 7.02 -4.40
C VAL A 104 -17.73 7.59 -5.79
N VAL A 105 -16.46 7.73 -6.19
CA VAL A 105 -16.06 8.06 -7.55
C VAL A 105 -14.89 7.18 -7.95
N GLY A 106 -14.90 6.65 -9.18
CA GLY A 106 -13.88 5.72 -9.66
C GLY A 106 -13.20 6.21 -10.94
N PHE A 107 -11.93 5.79 -11.11
CA PHE A 107 -11.08 6.11 -12.25
C PHE A 107 -10.23 4.90 -12.63
N ALA A 108 -10.11 4.61 -13.92
CA ALA A 108 -9.12 3.69 -14.43
C ALA A 108 -7.83 4.46 -14.71
N LEU A 109 -6.71 4.02 -14.11
CA LEU A 109 -5.41 4.69 -14.21
C LEU A 109 -4.33 3.68 -14.62
N PRO A 110 -3.43 4.04 -15.56
CA PRO A 110 -2.28 3.22 -15.90
C PRO A 110 -1.28 3.13 -14.75
N PRO A 111 -0.29 2.21 -14.82
CA PRO A 111 0.75 2.10 -13.80
C PRO A 111 1.60 3.36 -13.75
N SER A 112 1.55 4.08 -12.65
CA SER A 112 2.40 5.22 -12.34
C SER A 112 2.30 5.57 -10.85
N LYS A 113 3.06 6.57 -10.41
CA LYS A 113 2.88 7.25 -9.12
C LYS A 113 2.07 8.52 -9.35
N TYR A 114 1.07 8.75 -8.51
CA TYR A 114 0.18 9.90 -8.65
C TYR A 114 0.06 10.66 -7.33
N PHE A 115 -0.30 11.94 -7.45
CA PHE A 115 -0.86 12.71 -6.36
C PHE A 115 -2.38 12.82 -6.57
N LEU A 116 -3.14 12.31 -5.64
CA LEU A 116 -4.58 12.50 -5.55
C LEU A 116 -4.85 13.70 -4.64
N THR A 117 -5.50 14.71 -5.14
CA THR A 117 -5.98 15.85 -4.34
C THR A 117 -7.50 15.85 -4.40
N ILE A 118 -8.14 15.86 -3.23
CA ILE A 118 -9.59 15.99 -3.12
C ILE A 118 -9.91 17.20 -2.24
N SER A 119 -10.78 18.06 -2.72
CA SER A 119 -11.22 19.28 -2.05
C SER A 119 -12.73 19.30 -1.91
N VAL A 120 -13.19 19.83 -0.81
CA VAL A 120 -14.61 20.07 -0.56
C VAL A 120 -14.82 21.53 -0.11
N ALA A 121 -15.80 22.20 -0.65
CA ALA A 121 -16.18 23.55 -0.26
C ALA A 121 -17.71 23.61 -0.06
N ASP A 122 -18.14 24.29 0.98
CA ASP A 122 -19.56 24.60 1.18
C ASP A 122 -19.99 25.64 0.13
N VAL A 123 -21.03 25.33 -0.65
CA VAL A 123 -21.52 26.22 -1.71
C VAL A 123 -22.07 27.53 -1.14
N ASN A 124 -22.64 27.51 0.07
CA ASN A 124 -23.23 28.68 0.72
C ASN A 124 -22.19 29.51 1.48
N THR A 125 -21.01 28.95 1.74
CA THR A 125 -19.85 29.61 2.39
C THR A 125 -18.56 29.11 1.73
N PRO A 126 -18.19 29.59 0.52
CA PRO A 126 -17.08 29.06 -0.27
C PRO A 126 -15.70 29.16 0.41
N GLU A 127 -15.53 30.05 1.38
CA GLU A 127 -14.36 30.14 2.23
C GLU A 127 -14.24 28.97 3.20
N ASN A 128 -15.37 28.28 3.52
CA ASN A 128 -15.38 27.06 4.31
C ASN A 128 -15.03 25.86 3.40
N LYS A 129 -13.74 25.67 3.19
CA LYS A 129 -13.19 24.61 2.33
C LYS A 129 -12.06 23.88 3.00
N VAL A 130 -11.91 22.62 2.63
CA VAL A 130 -10.80 21.74 3.04
C VAL A 130 -10.28 21.01 1.81
N SER A 131 -8.96 20.78 1.79
CA SER A 131 -8.29 20.01 0.75
C SER A 131 -7.35 19.01 1.39
N LEU A 132 -7.37 17.77 0.92
CA LEU A 132 -6.47 16.70 1.33
C LEU A 132 -5.73 16.17 0.11
N LYS A 133 -4.48 15.76 0.32
CA LYS A 133 -3.60 15.25 -0.73
C LYS A 133 -2.98 13.95 -0.28
N GLU A 134 -3.10 12.92 -1.14
CA GLU A 134 -2.55 11.60 -0.93
C GLU A 134 -1.65 11.18 -2.09
N LYS A 135 -0.72 10.28 -1.81
CA LYS A 135 0.12 9.66 -2.83
C LYS A 135 -0.44 8.29 -3.20
N LEU A 136 -0.68 8.08 -4.48
CA LEU A 136 -1.09 6.78 -5.01
C LEU A 136 0.10 6.15 -5.72
N ASN A 137 0.46 4.94 -5.32
CA ASN A 137 1.47 4.13 -6.00
C ASN A 137 0.79 2.99 -6.75
N LEU A 138 0.66 3.11 -8.07
CA LEU A 138 0.01 2.12 -8.93
C LEU A 138 1.01 1.39 -9.84
N LEU A 139 2.30 1.38 -9.49
CA LEU A 139 3.36 0.84 -10.36
C LEU A 139 3.22 -0.64 -10.69
N GLN A 140 2.54 -1.42 -9.87
CA GLN A 140 2.37 -2.86 -10.11
C GLN A 140 0.97 -3.17 -10.63
N ILE A 141 0.90 -3.66 -11.85
CA ILE A 141 -0.25 -4.42 -12.36
C ILE A 141 0.19 -5.87 -12.39
N THR A 142 -0.33 -6.66 -11.46
CA THR A 142 -0.08 -8.10 -11.42
C THR A 142 -1.14 -8.83 -12.24
N THR A 143 -1.01 -8.76 -13.58
CA THR A 143 -1.99 -9.40 -14.47
C THR A 143 -1.86 -10.91 -14.54
N GLU A 144 -0.68 -11.46 -14.19
CA GLU A 144 -0.38 -12.88 -14.28
C GLU A 144 -0.08 -13.54 -12.93
N LYS A 145 0.06 -12.74 -11.87
CA LYS A 145 0.40 -13.25 -10.53
C LYS A 145 -0.83 -13.39 -9.66
N PHE A 146 -0.86 -14.46 -8.85
CA PHE A 146 -1.78 -14.58 -7.73
C PHE A 146 -1.71 -13.35 -6.83
N SER A 147 -2.82 -12.65 -6.62
CA SER A 147 -2.83 -11.37 -5.92
C SER A 147 -4.17 -11.04 -5.25
N LEU A 148 -4.13 -10.11 -4.30
CA LEU A 148 -5.28 -9.48 -3.66
C LEU A 148 -5.41 -8.02 -4.13
N SER A 149 -6.63 -7.51 -4.19
CA SER A 149 -6.89 -6.07 -4.26
C SER A 149 -6.60 -5.41 -2.91
N ASP A 150 -6.69 -4.10 -2.85
CA ASP A 150 -6.86 -3.42 -1.58
C ASP A 150 -8.15 -3.85 -0.89
N ILE A 151 -8.22 -3.60 0.42
CA ILE A 151 -9.40 -3.85 1.24
C ILE A 151 -10.25 -2.60 1.27
N GLN A 152 -11.49 -2.70 0.80
CA GLN A 152 -12.51 -1.68 1.07
C GLN A 152 -13.18 -1.99 2.40
N ILE A 153 -13.07 -1.08 3.36
CA ILE A 153 -13.86 -1.12 4.60
C ILE A 153 -15.23 -0.50 4.32
N ALA A 154 -16.28 -1.18 4.78
CA ALA A 154 -17.64 -0.78 4.52
C ALA A 154 -18.47 -0.70 5.81
N SER A 155 -19.45 0.18 5.82
CA SER A 155 -20.46 0.30 6.88
C SER A 155 -21.54 -0.78 6.74
N ARG A 156 -21.80 -1.22 5.50
CA ARG A 156 -22.79 -2.24 5.18
C ARG A 156 -22.48 -2.88 3.84
N ILE A 157 -22.72 -4.19 3.71
CA ILE A 157 -22.71 -4.93 2.44
C ILE A 157 -24.04 -5.67 2.32
N ILE A 158 -24.75 -5.45 1.22
CA ILE A 158 -26.00 -6.14 0.87
C ILE A 158 -25.65 -7.05 -0.32
N GLN A 159 -25.65 -8.37 -0.08
CA GLN A 159 -25.40 -9.36 -1.12
C GLN A 159 -26.68 -9.55 -1.96
N ASP A 160 -26.49 -9.95 -3.22
CA ASP A 160 -27.56 -10.19 -4.19
C ASP A 160 -28.54 -9.01 -4.30
N SER A 161 -28.01 -7.78 -4.30
CA SER A 161 -28.81 -6.57 -4.37
C SER A 161 -29.49 -6.42 -5.74
N GLU A 162 -30.77 -6.14 -5.73
CA GLU A 162 -31.53 -5.79 -6.94
C GLU A 162 -31.35 -4.33 -7.36
N ASN A 163 -30.80 -3.48 -6.49
CA ASN A 163 -30.62 -2.04 -6.72
C ASN A 163 -29.41 -1.74 -7.61
N LYS A 164 -29.46 -2.20 -8.86
CA LYS A 164 -28.39 -2.00 -9.85
C LYS A 164 -28.08 -0.54 -10.19
N GLY A 165 -28.99 0.38 -9.85
CA GLY A 165 -28.82 1.83 -10.03
C GLY A 165 -28.06 2.52 -8.90
N SER A 166 -27.77 1.84 -7.81
CA SER A 166 -26.99 2.40 -6.70
C SER A 166 -25.55 2.67 -7.13
N ILE A 167 -25.04 3.84 -6.73
CA ILE A 167 -23.62 4.18 -6.95
C ILE A 167 -22.66 3.24 -6.19
N PHE A 168 -23.17 2.49 -5.21
CA PHE A 168 -22.42 1.51 -4.42
C PHE A 168 -22.54 0.09 -4.98
N TYR A 169 -23.24 -0.09 -6.11
CA TYR A 169 -23.45 -1.42 -6.68
C TYR A 169 -22.20 -1.91 -7.42
N LYS A 170 -21.69 -3.06 -7.01
CA LYS A 170 -20.61 -3.78 -7.69
C LYS A 170 -20.66 -5.28 -7.41
N ASN A 171 -20.33 -6.10 -8.40
CA ASN A 171 -20.28 -7.56 -8.27
C ASN A 171 -21.51 -8.16 -7.57
N THR A 172 -22.73 -7.79 -8.02
CA THR A 172 -24.04 -8.19 -7.48
C THR A 172 -24.36 -7.71 -6.05
N MET A 173 -23.55 -6.81 -5.49
CA MET A 173 -23.68 -6.34 -4.12
C MET A 173 -23.78 -4.82 -4.07
N GLU A 174 -24.41 -4.28 -3.03
CA GLU A 174 -24.20 -2.89 -2.61
C GLU A 174 -23.15 -2.87 -1.50
N VAL A 175 -22.03 -2.21 -1.75
CA VAL A 175 -20.93 -2.06 -0.80
C VAL A 175 -20.84 -0.62 -0.35
N ILE A 176 -21.56 -0.29 0.74
CA ILE A 176 -21.62 1.08 1.27
C ILE A 176 -20.36 1.36 2.06
N PRO A 177 -19.47 2.26 1.61
CA PRO A 177 -18.20 2.50 2.23
C PRO A 177 -18.33 3.16 3.61
N ALA A 178 -17.26 3.06 4.41
CA ALA A 178 -17.07 3.77 5.67
C ALA A 178 -15.81 4.64 5.59
N PRO A 179 -15.83 5.81 4.91
CA PRO A 179 -14.64 6.61 4.64
C PRO A 179 -13.94 7.15 5.89
N ASN A 180 -14.67 7.28 7.01
CA ASN A 180 -14.11 7.67 8.30
C ASN A 180 -13.32 6.55 9.00
N LEU A 181 -13.49 5.31 8.54
CA LEU A 181 -12.85 4.11 9.11
C LEU A 181 -13.06 3.97 10.63
N LEU A 182 -14.09 4.63 11.19
CA LEU A 182 -14.40 4.67 12.62
C LEU A 182 -15.65 3.87 12.93
N PHE A 183 -15.53 2.93 13.85
CA PHE A 183 -16.56 2.00 14.29
C PHE A 183 -16.71 2.05 15.82
N GLY A 184 -17.76 1.46 16.39
CA GLY A 184 -17.98 1.47 17.82
C GLY A 184 -19.39 1.02 18.20
N GLU A 185 -19.88 1.50 19.35
CA GLU A 185 -21.21 1.10 19.90
C GLU A 185 -22.36 1.29 18.92
N THR A 186 -22.35 2.38 18.16
CA THR A 186 -23.41 2.68 17.15
C THR A 186 -23.26 1.89 15.86
N GLN A 187 -22.07 1.36 15.60
CA GLN A 187 -21.73 0.54 14.43
C GLN A 187 -20.76 -0.56 14.82
N PRO A 188 -21.25 -1.64 15.49
CA PRO A 188 -20.41 -2.67 16.10
C PRO A 188 -19.87 -3.72 15.12
N VAL A 189 -20.18 -3.57 13.82
CA VAL A 189 -19.76 -4.52 12.79
C VAL A 189 -19.01 -3.78 11.68
N VAL A 190 -17.76 -4.18 11.47
CA VAL A 190 -16.95 -3.78 10.33
C VAL A 190 -17.20 -4.77 9.20
N TYR A 191 -17.61 -4.29 8.05
CA TYR A 191 -17.68 -5.07 6.82
C TYR A 191 -16.43 -4.81 6.00
N TYR A 192 -15.97 -5.82 5.27
CA TYR A 192 -14.91 -5.62 4.29
C TYR A 192 -15.18 -6.35 2.99
N TYR A 193 -14.65 -5.78 1.92
CA TYR A 193 -14.70 -6.28 0.56
C TYR A 193 -13.28 -6.31 -0.01
N THR A 194 -12.91 -7.39 -0.68
CA THR A 194 -11.66 -7.54 -1.43
C THR A 194 -11.86 -8.47 -2.61
N GLU A 195 -10.97 -8.39 -3.58
CA GLU A 195 -10.96 -9.24 -4.76
C GLU A 195 -9.65 -10.03 -4.82
N LEU A 196 -9.77 -11.30 -5.19
CA LEU A 196 -8.64 -12.19 -5.43
C LEU A 196 -8.54 -12.44 -6.93
N TYR A 197 -7.32 -12.45 -7.46
CA TYR A 197 -7.05 -12.55 -8.88
C TYR A 197 -6.06 -13.67 -9.19
N ASN A 198 -6.18 -14.23 -10.42
CA ASN A 198 -5.30 -15.25 -10.95
C ASN A 198 -5.23 -16.51 -10.08
N LEU A 199 -6.37 -16.90 -9.49
CA LEU A 199 -6.47 -18.06 -8.61
C LEU A 199 -6.04 -19.35 -9.27
N GLN A 200 -6.28 -19.48 -10.59
CA GLN A 200 -5.90 -20.66 -11.38
C GLN A 200 -4.39 -20.87 -11.47
N THR A 201 -3.59 -19.87 -11.14
CA THR A 201 -2.13 -20.00 -11.09
C THR A 201 -1.64 -20.65 -9.80
N ALA A 202 -2.49 -20.78 -8.79
CA ALA A 202 -2.16 -21.35 -7.48
C ALA A 202 -2.20 -22.89 -7.51
N GLU A 203 -1.42 -23.51 -6.65
CA GLU A 203 -1.34 -24.98 -6.53
C GLU A 203 -2.38 -25.50 -5.51
N GLY A 204 -3.47 -26.09 -6.02
CA GLY A 204 -4.55 -26.64 -5.19
C GLY A 204 -5.51 -25.58 -4.65
N ASN A 205 -6.07 -25.80 -3.47
CA ASN A 205 -7.01 -24.88 -2.85
C ASN A 205 -6.30 -23.63 -2.33
N ILE A 206 -7.07 -22.55 -2.20
CA ILE A 206 -6.63 -21.28 -1.61
C ILE A 206 -7.10 -21.24 -0.16
N ASP A 207 -6.20 -20.96 0.75
CA ASP A 207 -6.48 -20.67 2.17
C ASP A 207 -6.36 -19.15 2.40
N LEU A 208 -7.49 -18.51 2.67
CA LEU A 208 -7.58 -17.08 2.97
C LEU A 208 -7.75 -16.89 4.47
N HIS A 209 -6.73 -16.34 5.11
CA HIS A 209 -6.76 -15.94 6.51
C HIS A 209 -7.04 -14.44 6.64
N ALA A 210 -7.97 -14.09 7.54
CA ALA A 210 -8.23 -12.74 7.97
C ALA A 210 -7.81 -12.60 9.43
N PHE A 211 -6.92 -11.66 9.73
CA PHE A 211 -6.48 -11.32 11.07
C PHE A 211 -6.83 -9.88 11.38
N VAL A 212 -7.18 -9.57 12.64
CA VAL A 212 -7.19 -8.20 13.13
C VAL A 212 -6.17 -8.08 14.24
N TYR A 213 -5.27 -7.16 14.08
CA TYR A 213 -4.25 -6.83 15.08
C TYR A 213 -4.59 -5.50 15.75
N ASN A 214 -4.36 -5.41 17.05
CA ASN A 214 -4.41 -4.17 17.80
C ASN A 214 -3.09 -3.38 17.68
N ALA A 215 -3.02 -2.18 18.24
CA ALA A 215 -1.85 -1.32 18.19
C ALA A 215 -0.59 -1.94 18.86
N SER A 216 -0.73 -2.92 19.76
CA SER A 216 0.41 -3.64 20.37
C SER A 216 0.85 -4.86 19.56
N GLY A 217 0.23 -5.12 18.43
CA GLY A 217 0.59 -6.24 17.56
C GLY A 217 -0.03 -7.58 17.94
N LYS A 218 -0.94 -7.59 18.88
CA LYS A 218 -1.65 -8.80 19.28
C LYS A 218 -2.82 -9.05 18.33
N ALA A 219 -2.92 -10.27 17.80
CA ALA A 219 -4.09 -10.70 17.06
C ALA A 219 -5.30 -10.82 18.02
N VAL A 220 -6.34 -10.04 17.74
CA VAL A 220 -7.59 -10.00 18.52
C VAL A 220 -8.76 -10.66 17.80
N PHE A 221 -8.58 -10.95 16.51
CA PHE A 221 -9.53 -11.68 15.67
C PHE A 221 -8.76 -12.50 14.65
N SER A 222 -9.26 -13.71 14.37
CA SER A 222 -8.73 -14.58 13.31
C SER A 222 -9.88 -15.39 12.72
N LYS A 223 -9.91 -15.49 11.40
CA LYS A 223 -10.85 -16.33 10.65
C LYS A 223 -10.17 -16.83 9.40
N ASN A 224 -10.36 -18.09 9.06
CA ASN A 224 -9.89 -18.62 7.79
C ASN A 224 -11.04 -19.17 6.94
N LYS A 225 -10.80 -19.26 5.64
CA LYS A 225 -11.72 -19.79 4.65
C LYS A 225 -10.94 -20.45 3.53
N ILE A 226 -11.27 -21.70 3.24
CA ILE A 226 -10.65 -22.46 2.15
C ILE A 226 -11.62 -22.52 0.97
N PHE A 227 -11.13 -22.33 -0.23
CA PHE A 227 -11.91 -22.42 -1.46
C PHE A 227 -11.06 -22.89 -2.65
N SER A 228 -11.75 -23.31 -3.70
CA SER A 228 -11.12 -23.85 -4.90
C SER A 228 -10.48 -22.72 -5.74
N ASN A 229 -9.36 -23.04 -6.42
CA ASN A 229 -8.67 -22.21 -7.41
C ASN A 229 -9.26 -22.29 -8.84
N LYS A 230 -10.44 -22.92 -9.02
CA LYS A 230 -11.01 -23.19 -10.38
C LYS A 230 -11.46 -21.93 -11.13
N THR A 231 -11.74 -20.84 -10.41
CA THR A 231 -12.12 -19.55 -11.01
C THR A 231 -10.89 -18.68 -11.21
N GLU A 232 -10.90 -17.82 -12.21
CA GLU A 232 -9.82 -16.86 -12.44
C GLU A 232 -9.77 -15.80 -11.32
N SER A 233 -10.93 -15.31 -10.91
CA SER A 233 -11.06 -14.31 -9.84
C SER A 233 -12.20 -14.65 -8.89
N ARG A 234 -12.17 -14.03 -7.71
CA ARG A 234 -13.20 -14.21 -6.68
C ARG A 234 -13.34 -12.95 -5.86
N VAL A 235 -14.58 -12.57 -5.57
CA VAL A 235 -14.90 -11.57 -4.54
C VAL A 235 -14.99 -12.25 -3.18
N GLU A 236 -14.38 -11.64 -2.18
CA GLU A 236 -14.53 -12.05 -0.78
C GLU A 236 -15.08 -10.89 0.05
N VAL A 237 -16.17 -11.17 0.75
CA VAL A 237 -16.79 -10.25 1.70
C VAL A 237 -16.97 -10.97 3.03
N ASN A 238 -16.77 -10.24 4.12
CA ASN A 238 -16.97 -10.78 5.45
C ASN A 238 -17.20 -9.66 6.48
N THR A 239 -17.43 -10.06 7.73
CA THR A 239 -17.71 -9.16 8.84
C THR A 239 -16.79 -9.43 10.01
N ILE A 240 -16.50 -8.37 10.78
CA ILE A 240 -15.77 -8.42 12.03
C ILE A 240 -16.65 -7.76 13.11
N ASN A 241 -17.03 -8.51 14.12
CA ASN A 241 -17.73 -7.96 15.26
C ASN A 241 -16.72 -7.32 16.22
N ILE A 242 -16.83 -6.00 16.40
CA ILE A 242 -15.91 -5.22 17.23
C ILE A 242 -16.51 -4.79 18.58
N SER A 243 -17.71 -5.28 18.93
CA SER A 243 -18.43 -4.88 20.17
C SER A 243 -17.65 -5.14 21.46
N LYS A 244 -16.68 -6.06 21.44
CA LYS A 244 -15.80 -6.39 22.57
C LYS A 244 -14.37 -5.86 22.41
N MET A 245 -14.08 -5.14 21.34
CA MET A 245 -12.77 -4.54 21.13
C MET A 245 -12.69 -3.20 21.84
N PRO A 246 -11.65 -2.95 22.66
CA PRO A 246 -11.43 -1.65 23.29
C PRO A 246 -11.28 -0.51 22.28
N THR A 247 -11.43 0.71 22.75
CA THR A 247 -11.07 1.90 21.95
C THR A 247 -9.61 1.84 21.51
N GLY A 248 -9.37 2.01 20.19
CA GLY A 248 -7.99 1.96 19.66
C GLY A 248 -7.92 1.86 18.14
N ALA A 249 -6.70 1.81 17.64
CA ALA A 249 -6.39 1.55 16.24
C ALA A 249 -6.20 0.04 16.02
N TYR A 250 -6.76 -0.45 14.92
CA TYR A 250 -6.71 -1.84 14.51
C TYR A 250 -6.31 -1.97 13.05
N THR A 251 -5.68 -3.08 12.69
CA THR A 251 -5.33 -3.38 11.31
C THR A 251 -5.92 -4.73 10.91
N LEU A 252 -6.79 -4.72 9.91
CA LEU A 252 -7.23 -5.93 9.21
C LEU A 252 -6.13 -6.33 8.23
N VAL A 253 -5.70 -7.59 8.31
CA VAL A 253 -4.72 -8.20 7.40
C VAL A 253 -5.35 -9.43 6.77
N LEU A 254 -5.38 -9.47 5.46
CA LEU A 254 -5.79 -10.62 4.68
C LEU A 254 -4.56 -11.29 4.06
N VAL A 255 -4.47 -12.60 4.22
CA VAL A 255 -3.38 -13.42 3.68
C VAL A 255 -4.00 -14.57 2.91
N ALA A 256 -3.74 -14.62 1.62
CA ALA A 256 -4.13 -15.74 0.78
C ALA A 256 -2.90 -16.58 0.42
N THR A 257 -2.98 -17.90 0.65
CA THR A 257 -1.91 -18.86 0.34
C THR A 257 -2.48 -20.03 -0.45
N ASP A 258 -1.69 -20.59 -1.36
CA ASP A 258 -2.03 -21.86 -1.99
C ASP A 258 -1.70 -23.05 -1.08
N SER A 259 -2.25 -24.23 -1.39
CA SER A 259 -2.10 -25.45 -0.56
C SER A 259 -0.65 -25.89 -0.37
N LEU A 260 0.25 -25.55 -1.29
CA LEU A 260 1.68 -25.86 -1.20
C LEU A 260 2.50 -24.71 -0.59
N ALA A 261 1.85 -23.62 -0.19
CA ALA A 261 2.49 -22.39 0.29
C ALA A 261 3.55 -21.81 -0.68
N THR A 262 3.42 -22.12 -1.99
CA THR A 262 4.34 -21.63 -3.03
C THR A 262 4.00 -20.22 -3.46
N LYS A 263 2.72 -19.83 -3.34
CA LYS A 263 2.22 -18.50 -3.68
C LYS A 263 1.51 -17.90 -2.51
N LYS A 264 1.80 -16.62 -2.27
CA LYS A 264 1.24 -15.86 -1.17
C LYS A 264 0.90 -14.44 -1.64
N ALA A 265 -0.27 -13.98 -1.28
CA ALA A 265 -0.70 -12.59 -1.47
C ALA A 265 -1.23 -12.05 -0.16
N PHE A 266 -1.04 -10.77 0.09
CA PHE A 266 -1.58 -10.12 1.27
C PHE A 266 -2.14 -8.74 0.93
N SER A 267 -3.06 -8.27 1.78
CA SER A 267 -3.57 -6.91 1.77
C SER A 267 -3.88 -6.50 3.19
N SER A 268 -3.72 -5.23 3.51
CA SER A 268 -4.02 -4.73 4.85
C SER A 268 -4.72 -3.38 4.83
N LYS A 269 -5.56 -3.13 5.86
CA LYS A 269 -6.28 -1.88 6.01
C LYS A 269 -6.45 -1.52 7.48
N LYS A 270 -6.13 -0.28 7.82
CA LYS A 270 -6.31 0.25 9.17
C LYS A 270 -7.75 0.74 9.36
N PHE A 271 -8.29 0.53 10.57
CA PHE A 271 -9.56 1.12 11.01
C PHE A 271 -9.48 1.45 12.50
N PHE A 272 -10.45 2.19 13.01
CA PHE A 272 -10.48 2.67 14.38
C PHE A 272 -11.75 2.18 15.08
N VAL A 273 -11.63 1.89 16.37
CA VAL A 273 -12.75 1.50 17.23
C VAL A 273 -12.88 2.52 18.37
N TYR A 274 -14.10 2.97 18.64
CA TYR A 274 -14.45 3.81 19.77
C TYR A 274 -15.49 3.12 20.63
N ASN A 275 -15.04 2.39 21.65
CA ASN A 275 -15.85 1.67 22.64
C ASN A 275 -15.40 2.08 24.05
N PRO A 276 -15.76 3.27 24.54
CA PRO A 276 -15.25 3.80 25.81
C PRO A 276 -15.66 2.98 27.05
N ALA A 277 -16.75 2.23 26.95
CA ALA A 277 -17.20 1.32 28.02
C ALA A 277 -16.36 0.05 28.14
N ILE A 278 -15.55 -0.29 27.14
CA ILE A 278 -14.70 -1.48 27.15
C ILE A 278 -13.32 -1.09 27.68
N ALA A 279 -12.98 -1.56 28.89
CA ALA A 279 -11.67 -1.32 29.47
C ALA A 279 -10.57 -2.02 28.67
N ASP A 280 -9.56 -1.26 28.23
CA ASP A 280 -8.34 -1.83 27.68
C ASP A 280 -7.29 -2.01 28.79
N THR A 281 -7.11 -3.22 29.23
CA THR A 281 -6.06 -3.59 30.18
C THR A 281 -4.67 -3.66 29.53
N ALA A 282 -4.60 -3.55 28.20
CA ALA A 282 -3.38 -3.69 27.39
C ALA A 282 -2.83 -2.35 26.84
N PHE A 283 -3.49 -1.20 27.07
CA PHE A 283 -3.21 0.07 26.39
C PHE A 283 -1.90 0.78 26.81
N ARG A 284 -0.97 0.12 27.46
CA ARG A 284 0.30 0.75 27.92
C ARG A 284 1.49 0.65 26.97
N GLN A 285 1.32 0.13 25.75
CA GLN A 285 2.41 0.15 24.76
C GLN A 285 1.93 0.71 23.43
N LEU A 286 2.07 2.03 23.26
CA LEU A 286 2.04 2.71 21.98
C LEU A 286 3.27 2.26 21.18
N GLY A 287 3.15 1.18 20.42
CA GLY A 287 4.22 0.67 19.60
C GLY A 287 3.71 0.06 18.29
N ASN A 288 4.11 0.65 17.17
CA ASN A 288 4.19 0.06 15.85
C ASN A 288 2.89 -0.30 15.11
N SER A 289 1.97 0.64 14.95
CA SER A 289 0.85 0.46 13.99
C SER A 289 1.35 0.22 12.55
N ASP A 290 2.47 0.82 12.16
CA ASP A 290 3.07 0.67 10.83
C ASP A 290 3.64 -0.74 10.61
N PHE A 291 4.27 -1.32 11.63
CA PHE A 291 4.77 -2.68 11.58
C PHE A 291 3.63 -3.69 11.34
N MET A 292 2.52 -3.54 12.05
CA MET A 292 1.39 -4.48 11.96
C MET A 292 0.61 -4.37 10.64
N ALA A 293 0.66 -3.22 9.98
CA ALA A 293 0.15 -3.04 8.63
C ALA A 293 1.11 -3.56 7.55
N SER A 294 2.33 -3.95 7.94
CA SER A 294 3.34 -4.40 7.00
C SER A 294 3.23 -5.90 6.70
N GLN A 295 3.73 -6.30 5.54
CA GLN A 295 3.87 -7.70 5.16
C GLN A 295 4.73 -8.53 6.12
N PHE A 296 5.59 -7.87 6.90
CA PHE A 296 6.51 -8.55 7.82
C PHE A 296 5.80 -9.12 9.06
N ALA A 297 4.66 -8.53 9.45
CA ALA A 297 3.92 -8.93 10.64
C ALA A 297 3.40 -10.38 10.63
N ILE A 298 3.27 -10.98 9.45
CA ILE A 298 2.64 -12.30 9.24
C ILE A 298 3.61 -13.41 8.85
N LEU A 299 4.91 -13.09 8.68
CA LEU A 299 5.90 -14.06 8.20
C LEU A 299 6.16 -15.16 9.23
N SER A 300 6.39 -16.39 8.77
CA SER A 300 6.96 -17.47 9.59
C SER A 300 8.44 -17.20 9.89
N THR A 301 9.02 -17.97 10.81
CA THR A 301 10.46 -17.88 11.12
C THR A 301 11.29 -18.17 9.88
N GLU A 302 10.92 -19.22 9.14
CA GLU A 302 11.59 -19.65 7.90
C GLU A 302 11.51 -18.58 6.81
N GLU A 303 10.34 -17.96 6.64
CA GLU A 303 10.16 -16.85 5.69
C GLU A 303 11.02 -15.64 6.07
N CYS A 304 11.07 -15.28 7.35
CA CYS A 304 11.96 -14.22 7.83
C CYS A 304 13.43 -14.51 7.50
N ASP A 305 13.88 -15.74 7.75
CA ASP A 305 15.26 -16.15 7.50
C ASP A 305 15.56 -16.15 5.99
N GLN A 306 14.65 -16.60 5.14
CA GLN A 306 14.80 -16.55 3.69
C GLN A 306 14.85 -15.11 3.15
N ILE A 307 13.95 -14.23 3.64
CA ILE A 307 13.94 -12.82 3.24
C ILE A 307 15.27 -12.18 3.66
N PHE A 308 15.71 -12.38 4.90
CA PHE A 308 16.97 -11.79 5.35
C PHE A 308 18.17 -12.36 4.60
N ALA A 309 18.21 -13.66 4.33
CA ALA A 309 19.30 -14.29 3.56
C ALA A 309 19.45 -13.65 2.17
N LYS A 310 18.33 -13.36 1.49
CA LYS A 310 18.32 -12.66 0.20
C LYS A 310 18.69 -11.18 0.32
N SER A 311 18.34 -10.54 1.44
CA SER A 311 18.55 -9.12 1.71
C SER A 311 19.93 -8.77 2.27
N LYS A 312 20.73 -9.78 2.67
CA LYS A 312 22.01 -9.58 3.37
C LYS A 312 23.04 -8.77 2.58
N TYR A 313 22.93 -8.71 1.25
CA TYR A 313 23.82 -7.89 0.42
C TYR A 313 23.61 -6.38 0.65
N LEU A 314 22.44 -5.98 1.14
CA LEU A 314 22.13 -4.60 1.54
C LEU A 314 22.41 -4.33 3.03
N ALA A 315 22.72 -5.37 3.81
CA ALA A 315 22.92 -5.27 5.24
C ALA A 315 24.38 -4.98 5.59
N ASN A 316 24.60 -4.10 6.55
CA ASN A 316 25.92 -3.92 7.13
C ASN A 316 26.25 -5.03 8.13
N ARG A 317 27.54 -5.12 8.55
CA ARG A 317 28.02 -6.16 9.46
C ARG A 317 27.28 -6.19 10.80
N ASN A 318 26.91 -5.03 11.32
CA ASN A 318 26.18 -4.95 12.59
C ASN A 318 24.75 -5.49 12.45
N GLN A 319 24.05 -5.18 11.35
CA GLN A 319 22.71 -5.70 11.05
C GLN A 319 22.72 -7.22 10.87
N ILE A 320 23.75 -7.78 10.20
CA ILE A 320 23.91 -9.23 10.05
C ILE A 320 24.10 -9.89 11.42
N ASN A 321 24.97 -9.33 12.26
CA ASN A 321 25.23 -9.85 13.61
C ASN A 321 24.02 -9.70 14.55
N GLN A 322 23.26 -8.63 14.40
CA GLN A 322 22.02 -8.40 15.16
C GLN A 322 20.97 -9.43 14.79
N TYR A 323 20.69 -9.62 13.50
CA TYR A 323 19.71 -10.62 13.05
C TYR A 323 20.05 -12.04 13.53
N ALA A 324 21.30 -12.43 13.45
CA ALA A 324 21.77 -13.75 13.88
C ALA A 324 21.56 -14.04 15.38
N LYS A 325 21.39 -13.02 16.20
CA LYS A 325 21.14 -13.15 17.66
C LYS A 325 19.64 -13.20 17.99
N ILE A 326 18.76 -12.89 17.05
CA ILE A 326 17.30 -12.85 17.30
C ILE A 326 16.75 -14.27 17.23
N THR A 327 16.17 -14.74 18.35
CA THR A 327 15.57 -16.07 18.47
C THR A 327 14.06 -16.06 18.37
N SER A 328 13.38 -14.93 18.73
CA SER A 328 11.91 -14.83 18.68
C SER A 328 11.44 -14.46 17.27
N ILE A 329 10.29 -14.98 16.88
CA ILE A 329 9.64 -14.67 15.61
C ILE A 329 9.25 -13.18 15.52
N GLU A 330 8.73 -12.63 16.62
CA GLU A 330 8.37 -11.22 16.72
C GLU A 330 9.59 -10.33 16.48
N GLY A 331 10.72 -10.65 17.13
CA GLY A 331 11.98 -9.91 16.94
C GLY A 331 12.50 -9.98 15.51
N LYS A 332 12.40 -11.14 14.82
CA LYS A 332 12.79 -11.27 13.40
C LYS A 332 11.90 -10.43 12.48
N ARG A 333 10.60 -10.46 12.71
CA ARG A 333 9.60 -9.65 11.97
C ARG A 333 9.85 -8.15 12.15
N GLU A 334 10.03 -7.70 13.39
CA GLU A 334 10.32 -6.29 13.71
C GLU A 334 11.66 -5.84 13.10
N PHE A 335 12.67 -6.69 13.16
CA PHE A 335 13.96 -6.42 12.52
C PHE A 335 13.80 -6.20 11.02
N LEU A 336 13.11 -7.10 10.32
CA LEU A 336 12.90 -6.99 8.88
C LEU A 336 12.09 -5.73 8.52
N HIS A 337 11.05 -5.44 9.27
CA HIS A 337 10.28 -4.21 9.07
C HIS A 337 11.16 -2.97 9.20
N LYS A 338 11.92 -2.87 10.31
CA LYS A 338 12.84 -1.74 10.54
C LYS A 338 13.93 -1.66 9.47
N PHE A 339 14.54 -2.81 9.12
CA PHE A 339 15.58 -2.91 8.10
C PHE A 339 15.12 -2.38 6.75
N TRP A 340 13.91 -2.75 6.30
CA TRP A 340 13.37 -2.31 5.03
C TRP A 340 12.78 -0.90 5.09
N LYS A 341 12.27 -0.48 6.23
CA LYS A 341 11.84 0.92 6.45
C LYS A 341 13.03 1.90 6.38
N GLU A 342 14.20 1.51 6.90
CA GLU A 342 15.43 2.31 6.80
C GLU A 342 15.94 2.45 5.35
N LYS A 343 15.56 1.56 4.46
CA LYS A 343 15.97 1.54 3.04
C LYS A 343 14.90 2.06 2.09
N ASP A 344 13.78 2.46 2.64
CA ASP A 344 12.68 3.01 1.88
C ASP A 344 13.01 4.43 1.40
N GLU A 345 13.09 4.61 0.08
CA GLU A 345 13.38 5.91 -0.53
C GLU A 345 12.15 6.82 -0.56
N THR A 346 10.95 6.26 -0.33
CA THR A 346 9.67 6.97 -0.36
C THR A 346 8.80 6.62 0.86
N PRO A 347 9.27 6.91 2.10
CA PRO A 347 8.64 6.44 3.34
C PRO A 347 7.23 6.99 3.58
N GLU A 348 6.78 7.95 2.79
CA GLU A 348 5.44 8.51 2.83
C GLU A 348 4.42 7.72 2.00
N THR A 349 4.84 6.73 1.21
CA THR A 349 3.93 5.80 0.52
C THR A 349 3.60 4.60 1.40
N PRO A 350 2.42 3.98 1.25
CA PRO A 350 2.05 2.79 2.04
C PRO A 350 2.91 1.56 1.75
N GLU A 351 3.51 1.51 0.55
CA GLU A 351 4.30 0.38 0.06
C GLU A 351 5.79 0.76 0.04
N ASN A 352 6.64 -0.19 0.40
CA ASN A 352 8.10 -0.02 0.30
C ASN A 352 8.57 -0.42 -1.10
N GLU A 353 8.72 0.56 -2.00
CA GLU A 353 9.12 0.32 -3.39
C GLU A 353 10.55 -0.23 -3.49
N THR A 354 11.41 0.15 -2.58
CA THR A 354 12.80 -0.37 -2.53
C THR A 354 12.78 -1.87 -2.26
N TYR A 355 11.94 -2.34 -1.32
CA TYR A 355 11.72 -3.76 -1.07
C TYR A 355 11.20 -4.48 -2.32
N MET A 356 10.14 -3.95 -2.93
CA MET A 356 9.49 -4.58 -4.09
C MET A 356 10.44 -4.67 -5.28
N ASN A 357 11.14 -3.58 -5.58
CA ASN A 357 12.13 -3.54 -6.67
C ASN A 357 13.27 -4.51 -6.43
N TYR A 358 13.75 -4.61 -5.19
CA TYR A 358 14.81 -5.55 -4.84
C TYR A 358 14.39 -7.00 -5.02
N PHE A 359 13.19 -7.38 -4.53
CA PHE A 359 12.71 -8.75 -4.68
C PHE A 359 12.32 -9.10 -6.13
N SER A 360 11.85 -8.14 -6.91
CA SER A 360 11.72 -8.31 -8.37
C SER A 360 13.07 -8.62 -9.04
N ARG A 361 14.16 -7.97 -8.57
CA ARG A 361 15.52 -8.31 -9.05
C ARG A 361 15.95 -9.71 -8.61
N VAL A 362 15.57 -10.16 -7.40
CA VAL A 362 15.84 -11.53 -6.94
C VAL A 362 15.20 -12.56 -7.88
N GLU A 363 13.94 -12.36 -8.25
CA GLU A 363 13.24 -13.24 -9.19
C GLU A 363 13.93 -13.27 -10.56
N LYS A 364 14.23 -12.11 -11.12
CA LYS A 364 14.96 -12.00 -12.40
C LYS A 364 16.35 -12.59 -12.35
N ALA A 365 17.06 -12.44 -11.22
CA ALA A 365 18.38 -13.05 -11.04
C ALA A 365 18.29 -14.58 -11.03
N ASN A 366 17.26 -15.15 -10.40
CA ASN A 366 17.02 -16.59 -10.44
C ASN A 366 16.71 -17.10 -11.85
N GLU A 367 15.94 -16.34 -12.61
CA GLU A 367 15.61 -16.69 -14.00
C GLU A 367 16.84 -16.63 -14.92
N LYS A 368 17.64 -15.56 -14.82
CA LYS A 368 18.72 -15.26 -15.78
C LYS A 368 20.08 -15.84 -15.40
N TYR A 369 20.37 -16.02 -14.11
CA TYR A 369 21.73 -16.27 -13.63
C TYR A 369 21.88 -17.50 -12.73
N SER A 370 20.88 -18.39 -12.65
CA SER A 370 21.02 -19.67 -11.97
C SER A 370 22.10 -20.53 -12.62
N ALA A 371 22.89 -21.24 -11.82
CA ALA A 371 23.94 -22.14 -12.30
C ALA A 371 23.82 -23.47 -11.58
N MET A 372 23.66 -24.58 -12.33
CA MET A 372 23.48 -25.96 -11.85
C MET A 372 22.54 -26.06 -10.62
N LYS A 373 23.12 -26.16 -9.40
CA LYS A 373 22.40 -26.28 -8.12
C LYS A 373 22.36 -24.97 -7.31
N LYS A 374 22.78 -23.85 -7.91
CA LYS A 374 22.90 -22.56 -7.24
C LYS A 374 21.83 -21.61 -7.76
N GLU A 375 20.96 -21.11 -6.86
CA GLU A 375 19.97 -20.10 -7.19
C GLU A 375 20.67 -18.83 -7.71
N GLY A 376 20.06 -18.18 -8.69
CA GLY A 376 20.69 -17.06 -9.39
C GLY A 376 21.11 -15.91 -8.48
N TRP A 377 20.32 -15.58 -7.46
CA TRP A 377 20.66 -14.55 -6.49
C TRP A 377 21.91 -14.86 -5.65
N LYS A 378 22.34 -16.13 -5.58
CA LYS A 378 23.56 -16.59 -4.87
C LYS A 378 24.79 -16.55 -5.76
N THR A 379 24.66 -16.38 -7.06
CA THR A 379 25.78 -16.27 -7.99
C THR A 379 26.40 -14.87 -7.94
N ASP A 380 27.61 -14.69 -8.41
CA ASP A 380 28.25 -13.37 -8.45
C ASP A 380 27.52 -12.44 -9.43
N ARG A 381 27.05 -12.93 -10.59
CA ARG A 381 26.20 -12.17 -11.50
C ARG A 381 24.90 -11.72 -10.84
N GLY A 382 24.23 -12.65 -10.15
CA GLY A 382 23.02 -12.33 -9.41
C GLY A 382 23.25 -11.30 -8.31
N ARG A 383 24.32 -11.43 -7.52
CA ARG A 383 24.69 -10.46 -6.49
C ARG A 383 24.85 -9.04 -7.06
N VAL A 384 25.62 -8.90 -8.13
CA VAL A 384 25.84 -7.60 -8.79
C VAL A 384 24.53 -7.07 -9.35
N TYR A 385 23.70 -7.92 -9.97
CA TYR A 385 22.38 -7.53 -10.47
C TYR A 385 21.43 -7.07 -9.34
N LEU A 386 21.45 -7.72 -8.18
CA LEU A 386 20.65 -7.30 -7.02
C LEU A 386 21.07 -5.92 -6.51
N LEU A 387 22.36 -5.67 -6.41
CA LEU A 387 22.90 -4.43 -5.86
C LEU A 387 22.75 -3.25 -6.82
N TYR A 388 23.09 -3.45 -8.09
CA TYR A 388 23.23 -2.34 -9.04
C TYR A 388 22.16 -2.33 -10.13
N GLY A 389 21.32 -3.37 -10.21
CA GLY A 389 20.26 -3.48 -11.22
C GLY A 389 20.77 -4.01 -12.56
N GLU A 390 20.00 -3.70 -13.61
CA GLU A 390 20.31 -4.14 -14.98
C GLU A 390 21.51 -3.34 -15.53
N PRO A 391 22.55 -4.00 -16.07
CA PRO A 391 23.66 -3.30 -16.68
C PRO A 391 23.19 -2.54 -17.92
N SER A 392 23.86 -1.43 -18.23
CA SER A 392 23.58 -0.63 -19.43
C SER A 392 23.91 -1.41 -20.69
N GLU A 393 24.97 -2.25 -20.64
CA GLU A 393 25.40 -3.08 -21.75
C GLU A 393 26.07 -4.37 -21.21
N ILE A 394 25.92 -5.47 -21.95
CA ILE A 394 26.60 -6.75 -21.67
C ILE A 394 27.33 -7.19 -22.92
N GLU A 395 28.65 -7.20 -22.87
CA GLU A 395 29.50 -7.85 -23.86
C GLU A 395 29.73 -9.31 -23.47
N ARG A 396 29.47 -10.22 -24.39
CA ARG A 396 29.63 -11.66 -24.16
C ARG A 396 30.71 -12.22 -25.04
N TYR A 397 31.63 -12.92 -24.42
CA TYR A 397 32.73 -13.64 -25.06
C TYR A 397 32.56 -15.13 -24.76
N PRO A 398 31.73 -15.83 -25.57
CA PRO A 398 31.60 -17.28 -25.47
C PRO A 398 32.93 -17.92 -25.90
N ASN A 399 33.10 -19.23 -25.70
CA ASN A 399 34.29 -19.99 -26.00
C ASN A 399 35.12 -19.45 -27.19
N GLN A 400 36.30 -18.91 -26.91
CA GLN A 400 37.30 -18.54 -27.88
C GLN A 400 38.47 -19.52 -27.79
N THR A 401 39.28 -19.61 -28.83
CA THR A 401 40.42 -20.53 -28.88
C THR A 401 41.38 -20.31 -27.71
N ASP A 402 41.58 -19.05 -27.31
CA ASP A 402 42.60 -18.63 -26.36
C ASP A 402 42.01 -18.14 -25.01
N SER A 403 40.70 -18.23 -24.79
CA SER A 403 40.07 -17.79 -23.55
C SER A 403 38.84 -18.59 -23.14
N LYS A 404 38.67 -18.77 -21.82
CA LYS A 404 37.45 -19.26 -21.18
C LYS A 404 36.30 -18.27 -21.41
N PRO A 405 35.03 -18.74 -21.33
CA PRO A 405 33.89 -17.84 -21.47
C PRO A 405 33.89 -16.74 -20.41
N TYR A 406 33.67 -15.50 -20.82
CA TYR A 406 33.53 -14.37 -19.91
C TYR A 406 32.52 -13.34 -20.44
N GLU A 407 32.01 -12.52 -19.52
CA GLU A 407 31.12 -11.40 -19.79
C GLU A 407 31.68 -10.13 -19.15
N ILE A 408 31.54 -8.99 -19.85
CA ILE A 408 31.81 -7.65 -19.33
C ILE A 408 30.48 -6.92 -19.24
N TRP A 409 30.10 -6.54 -18.02
CA TRP A 409 28.92 -5.76 -17.74
C TRP A 409 29.30 -4.30 -17.54
N GLN A 410 28.66 -3.39 -18.27
CA GLN A 410 28.92 -1.96 -18.21
C GLN A 410 27.74 -1.25 -17.52
N TYR A 411 28.04 -0.36 -16.58
CA TYR A 411 27.07 0.47 -15.87
C TYR A 411 27.46 1.93 -16.04
N HIS A 412 26.84 2.63 -17.00
CA HIS A 412 27.16 4.02 -17.32
C HIS A 412 26.74 5.00 -16.22
N ASN A 413 25.73 4.63 -15.40
CA ASN A 413 25.14 5.48 -14.37
C ASN A 413 25.81 5.37 -13.00
N LEU A 414 26.81 4.51 -12.83
CA LEU A 414 27.52 4.32 -11.57
C LEU A 414 28.90 4.98 -11.64
N GLU A 415 29.25 5.82 -10.66
CA GLU A 415 30.57 6.45 -10.45
C GLU A 415 31.21 7.02 -11.75
N GLY A 416 30.42 7.46 -12.72
CA GLY A 416 30.91 7.95 -14.01
C GLY A 416 31.23 6.87 -15.05
N GLY A 417 30.83 5.65 -14.80
CA GLY A 417 30.99 4.46 -15.64
C GLY A 417 31.86 3.41 -14.99
N VAL A 418 31.26 2.24 -14.68
CA VAL A 418 31.98 1.10 -14.10
C VAL A 418 31.76 -0.16 -14.90
N ILE A 419 32.71 -1.08 -14.81
CA ILE A 419 32.61 -2.41 -15.39
C ILE A 419 32.71 -3.50 -14.31
N PHE A 420 32.05 -4.63 -14.60
CA PHE A 420 32.20 -5.90 -13.87
C PHE A 420 32.54 -6.98 -14.88
N VAL A 421 33.56 -7.77 -14.62
CA VAL A 421 34.02 -8.87 -15.48
C VAL A 421 33.73 -10.18 -14.78
N PHE A 422 32.96 -11.03 -15.42
CA PHE A 422 32.61 -12.36 -14.92
C PHE A 422 33.14 -13.43 -15.85
N ALA A 423 33.71 -14.51 -15.33
CA ALA A 423 34.24 -15.62 -16.12
C ALA A 423 33.76 -16.97 -15.60
N ASP A 424 33.44 -17.88 -16.51
CA ASP A 424 33.20 -19.28 -16.20
C ASP A 424 34.55 -20.03 -16.16
N LEU A 425 35.19 -19.97 -14.99
CA LEU A 425 36.49 -20.60 -14.78
C LEU A 425 36.41 -22.14 -14.74
N THR A 426 35.26 -22.67 -14.45
CA THR A 426 35.02 -24.11 -14.20
C THR A 426 34.35 -24.85 -15.36
N GLY A 427 33.78 -24.15 -16.33
CA GLY A 427 33.03 -24.72 -17.45
C GLY A 427 31.61 -25.19 -17.11
N PHE A 428 31.10 -24.83 -15.90
CA PHE A 428 29.76 -25.24 -15.43
C PHE A 428 28.75 -24.10 -15.44
N SER A 429 29.00 -23.05 -16.22
CA SER A 429 28.16 -21.86 -16.32
C SER A 429 28.00 -21.05 -15.01
N ASP A 430 28.85 -21.32 -13.99
CA ASP A 430 28.95 -20.52 -12.77
C ASP A 430 29.99 -19.38 -12.97
N TYR A 431 29.53 -18.29 -13.53
CA TYR A 431 30.36 -17.12 -13.81
C TYR A 431 30.73 -16.39 -12.53
N GLN A 432 32.01 -16.39 -12.18
CA GLN A 432 32.55 -15.73 -11.01
C GLN A 432 33.02 -14.32 -11.35
N LEU A 433 32.85 -13.39 -10.43
CA LEU A 433 33.42 -12.04 -10.56
C LEU A 433 34.96 -12.13 -10.47
N ILE A 434 35.64 -11.67 -11.51
CA ILE A 434 37.09 -11.68 -11.59
C ILE A 434 37.71 -10.29 -11.60
N ASN A 435 36.96 -9.26 -11.98
CA ASN A 435 37.38 -7.86 -11.90
C ASN A 435 36.21 -6.92 -11.83
N SER A 436 36.37 -5.76 -11.19
CA SER A 436 35.48 -4.61 -11.29
C SER A 436 36.25 -3.31 -11.07
N THR A 437 35.77 -2.24 -11.72
CA THR A 437 36.22 -0.87 -11.45
C THR A 437 35.38 -0.17 -10.38
N MET A 438 34.31 -0.82 -9.91
CA MET A 438 33.44 -0.30 -8.84
C MET A 438 34.21 -0.24 -7.50
N ARG A 439 34.11 0.89 -6.80
CA ARG A 439 34.75 1.04 -5.48
C ARG A 439 34.19 0.02 -4.48
N GLY A 440 35.08 -0.69 -3.79
CA GLY A 440 34.70 -1.71 -2.78
C GLY A 440 34.44 -3.09 -3.34
N GLU A 441 34.47 -3.29 -4.65
CA GLU A 441 34.40 -4.58 -5.32
C GLU A 441 35.79 -5.15 -5.61
N LEU A 442 35.82 -6.42 -6.05
CA LEU A 442 37.09 -7.10 -6.41
C LEU A 442 37.73 -6.39 -7.60
N ARG A 443 38.97 -5.92 -7.41
CA ARG A 443 39.79 -5.33 -8.47
C ARG A 443 40.99 -6.18 -8.78
N ASP A 444 41.14 -6.58 -10.03
CA ASP A 444 42.27 -7.32 -10.58
C ASP A 444 42.53 -6.78 -12.00
N ASP A 445 43.49 -5.86 -12.11
CA ASP A 445 43.80 -5.20 -13.39
C ASP A 445 44.40 -6.17 -14.41
N ASP A 446 44.91 -7.34 -13.96
CA ASP A 446 45.48 -8.42 -14.80
C ASP A 446 44.46 -9.58 -15.04
N TRP A 447 43.19 -9.37 -14.88
CA TRP A 447 42.10 -10.37 -14.97
C TRP A 447 42.16 -11.22 -16.27
N GLN A 448 42.68 -10.67 -17.39
CA GLN A 448 42.80 -11.37 -18.67
C GLN A 448 43.64 -12.68 -18.52
N ARG A 449 44.62 -12.71 -17.61
CA ARG A 449 45.41 -13.92 -17.34
C ARG A 449 44.55 -15.05 -16.74
N ARG A 450 43.46 -14.72 -16.02
CA ARG A 450 42.60 -15.74 -15.39
C ARG A 450 41.68 -16.43 -16.40
N VAL A 451 41.36 -15.77 -17.50
CA VAL A 451 40.55 -16.34 -18.58
C VAL A 451 41.37 -16.98 -19.70
N ALA A 452 42.65 -16.70 -19.79
CA ALA A 452 43.53 -17.30 -20.81
C ALA A 452 43.53 -18.86 -20.69
N THR A 453 43.38 -19.53 -21.82
CA THR A 453 43.58 -20.98 -21.95
C THR A 453 45.04 -21.18 -22.41
N ASN A 454 45.86 -21.76 -21.54
CA ASN A 454 47.25 -22.14 -21.91
C ASN A 454 47.29 -23.24 -22.96
#